data_07e9ec03b476bb2d55bb32c976cd8142
#
_entry.id   07e9ec03b476bb2d55bb32c976cd8142
#
_cell.length_a   1.000
_cell.length_b   1.000
_cell.length_c   1.000
_cell.angle_alpha   90.00
_cell.angle_beta   90.00
_cell.angle_gamma   90.00
#
_symmetry.space_group_name_H-M   'P 1'
#
loop_
_entity.id
_entity.type
_entity.pdbx_description
1 polymer ?
#
loop_
_entity_poly.entity_id
_entity_poly.type
_entity_poly.pdbx_seq_one_letter_code
_entity_poly.pdbx_strand_id
1 'polypeptide(L)'
;MLLKEYFSNIGKDFVNHKFSGISFNSNEIKKGYIFFAIKGNRYDGKKFINKAIKNGAKTIISDIKYEGYRKNILFLHSSNTRKLLSETASRIYNKKPKNLIAITGTNGKSSIASFFFQILKLNKKKSSVYWYTWN
;
A
#
# COMPACT_ATOMS: atom_id res chain seq x y z
N MET A 1 -1.22 10.42 -11.61
CA MET A 1 -1.25 10.97 -10.25
C MET A 1 0.05 11.74 -10.03
N LEU A 2 -0.02 12.90 -9.40
CA LEU A 2 1.15 13.71 -9.02
C LEU A 2 1.43 13.52 -7.52
N LEU A 3 2.71 13.52 -7.13
CA LEU A 3 3.07 13.32 -5.72
C LEU A 3 2.43 14.38 -4.80
N LYS A 4 2.38 15.65 -5.20
CA LYS A 4 1.78 16.73 -4.41
C LYS A 4 0.32 16.52 -3.99
N GLU A 5 -0.42 15.71 -4.73
CA GLU A 5 -1.83 15.41 -4.46
C GLU A 5 -2.00 14.40 -3.31
N TYR A 6 -0.95 13.64 -3.02
CA TYR A 6 -1.00 12.50 -2.10
C TYR A 6 -0.04 12.61 -0.91
N PHE A 7 0.98 13.47 -1.01
CA PHE A 7 2.02 13.62 0.00
C PHE A 7 2.11 15.06 0.47
N SER A 8 1.98 15.31 1.77
CA SER A 8 1.92 16.65 2.35
C SER A 8 3.31 17.30 2.52
N ASN A 9 4.34 16.48 2.76
CA ASN A 9 5.70 16.94 3.06
C ASN A 9 6.69 16.38 2.03
N ILE A 10 6.60 16.90 0.82
CA ILE A 10 7.52 16.54 -0.26
C ILE A 10 8.39 17.75 -0.60
N GLY A 11 9.68 17.52 -0.87
CA GLY A 11 10.58 18.57 -1.36
C GLY A 11 10.02 19.22 -2.62
N LYS A 12 10.18 20.56 -2.72
CA LYS A 12 9.63 21.36 -3.84
C LYS A 12 10.02 20.81 -5.21
N ASP A 13 11.19 20.20 -5.32
CA ASP A 13 11.72 19.64 -6.58
C ASP A 13 10.98 18.38 -7.04
N PHE A 14 10.22 17.73 -6.14
CA PHE A 14 9.57 16.44 -6.42
C PHE A 14 8.04 16.51 -6.54
N VAL A 15 7.44 17.67 -6.26
CA VAL A 15 5.98 17.89 -6.21
C VAL A 15 5.26 17.48 -7.50
N ASN A 16 5.91 17.67 -8.65
CA ASN A 16 5.36 17.35 -9.97
C ASN A 16 5.74 15.96 -10.49
N HIS A 17 6.46 15.15 -9.69
CA HIS A 17 6.79 13.78 -10.10
C HIS A 17 5.52 12.95 -10.26
N LYS A 18 5.42 12.24 -11.39
CA LYS A 18 4.26 11.43 -11.75
C LYS A 18 4.44 9.97 -11.32
N PHE A 19 3.37 9.37 -10.84
CA PHE A 19 3.31 7.93 -10.58
C PHE A 19 1.98 7.34 -11.05
N SER A 20 1.94 6.02 -11.28
CA SER A 20 0.78 5.32 -11.83
C SER A 20 0.07 4.40 -10.82
N GLY A 21 0.72 4.07 -9.71
CA GLY A 21 0.18 3.21 -8.67
C GLY A 21 1.16 3.02 -7.52
N ILE A 22 0.74 2.27 -6.52
CA ILE A 22 1.53 1.99 -5.31
C ILE A 22 1.51 0.49 -4.99
N SER A 23 2.60 -0.05 -4.47
CA SER A 23 2.63 -1.36 -3.82
C SER A 23 3.80 -1.47 -2.84
N PHE A 24 3.68 -2.36 -1.85
CA PHE A 24 4.76 -2.82 -0.98
C PHE A 24 5.27 -4.21 -1.38
N ASN A 25 4.60 -4.88 -2.32
CA ASN A 25 5.01 -6.15 -2.89
C ASN A 25 5.78 -5.93 -4.19
N SER A 26 7.08 -6.25 -4.21
CA SER A 26 7.92 -6.06 -5.40
C SER A 26 7.44 -6.85 -6.62
N ASN A 27 6.70 -7.95 -6.45
CA ASN A 27 6.14 -8.74 -7.55
C ASN A 27 4.95 -8.05 -8.24
N GLU A 28 4.25 -7.16 -7.56
CA GLU A 28 3.09 -6.44 -8.07
C GLU A 28 3.45 -5.09 -8.69
N ILE A 29 4.71 -4.70 -8.61
CA ILE A 29 5.19 -3.44 -9.17
C ILE A 29 5.03 -3.47 -10.69
N LYS A 30 4.48 -2.38 -11.21
CA LYS A 30 4.35 -2.08 -12.64
C LYS A 30 5.09 -0.78 -12.95
N LYS A 31 5.26 -0.49 -14.25
CA LYS A 31 5.94 0.73 -14.74
C LYS A 31 5.33 2.00 -14.13
N GLY A 32 6.16 2.82 -13.53
CA GLY A 32 5.75 4.08 -12.92
C GLY A 32 5.20 3.98 -11.50
N TYR A 33 5.22 2.81 -10.86
CA TYR A 33 4.74 2.64 -9.50
C TYR A 33 5.69 3.24 -8.45
N ILE A 34 5.12 3.55 -7.30
CA ILE A 34 5.84 3.77 -6.05
C ILE A 34 5.97 2.43 -5.32
N PHE A 35 7.19 2.05 -4.98
CA PHE A 35 7.46 0.92 -4.11
C PHE A 35 7.70 1.39 -2.68
N PHE A 36 6.90 0.91 -1.73
CA PHE A 36 7.08 1.14 -0.31
C PHE A 36 7.91 0.02 0.31
N ALA A 37 9.18 0.30 0.58
CA ALA A 37 10.12 -0.66 1.18
C ALA A 37 9.89 -0.75 2.70
N ILE A 38 8.85 -1.48 3.11
CA ILE A 38 8.44 -1.59 4.51
C ILE A 38 9.32 -2.59 5.24
N LYS A 39 9.84 -2.19 6.40
CA LYS A 39 10.47 -3.13 7.34
C LYS A 39 9.39 -3.94 8.05
N GLY A 40 9.33 -5.23 7.78
CA GLY A 40 8.46 -6.20 8.46
C GLY A 40 9.20 -6.97 9.55
N ASN A 41 8.48 -7.85 10.26
CA ASN A 41 9.07 -8.68 11.31
C ASN A 41 9.99 -9.77 10.75
N ARG A 42 9.64 -10.38 9.62
CA ARG A 42 10.41 -11.47 8.99
C ARG A 42 11.33 -10.98 7.88
N TYR A 43 10.93 -9.95 7.14
CA TYR A 43 11.64 -9.45 5.98
C TYR A 43 11.79 -7.94 6.01
N ASP A 44 12.95 -7.46 5.59
CA ASP A 44 13.19 -6.03 5.34
C ASP A 44 12.89 -5.72 3.86
N GLY A 45 11.89 -4.88 3.63
CA GLY A 45 11.48 -4.46 2.28
C GLY A 45 12.61 -3.82 1.47
N LYS A 46 13.65 -3.29 2.12
CA LYS A 46 14.84 -2.73 1.45
C LYS A 46 15.56 -3.75 0.58
N LYS A 47 15.55 -5.03 0.95
CA LYS A 47 16.15 -6.11 0.15
C LYS A 47 15.49 -6.27 -1.22
N PHE A 48 14.26 -5.80 -1.39
CA PHE A 48 13.49 -5.93 -2.62
C PHE A 48 13.50 -4.68 -3.50
N ILE A 49 14.23 -3.62 -3.12
CA ILE A 49 14.30 -2.36 -3.89
C ILE A 49 14.79 -2.61 -5.32
N ASN A 50 15.89 -3.36 -5.48
CA ASN A 50 16.44 -3.64 -6.82
C ASN A 50 15.44 -4.41 -7.69
N LYS A 51 14.69 -5.37 -7.10
CA LYS A 51 13.64 -6.11 -7.80
C LYS A 51 12.49 -5.20 -8.20
N ALA A 52 12.05 -4.31 -7.32
CA ALA A 52 11.00 -3.35 -7.61
C ALA A 52 11.41 -2.40 -8.74
N ILE A 53 12.65 -1.90 -8.75
CA ILE A 53 13.18 -1.06 -9.82
C ILE A 53 13.19 -1.83 -11.16
N LYS A 54 13.66 -3.08 -11.16
CA LYS A 54 13.66 -3.94 -12.35
C LYS A 54 12.24 -4.15 -12.90
N ASN A 55 11.24 -4.26 -12.03
CA ASN A 55 9.84 -4.41 -12.39
C ASN A 55 9.16 -3.08 -12.79
N GLY A 56 9.88 -1.96 -12.73
CA GLY A 56 9.41 -0.68 -13.25
C GLY A 56 9.04 0.38 -12.22
N ALA A 57 9.40 0.20 -10.94
CA ALA A 57 9.24 1.27 -9.95
C ALA A 57 10.02 2.51 -10.40
N LYS A 58 9.40 3.68 -10.28
CA LYS A 58 10.00 4.98 -10.55
C LYS A 58 10.21 5.80 -9.28
N THR A 59 9.61 5.38 -8.19
CA THR A 59 9.78 5.99 -6.86
C THR A 59 9.94 4.90 -5.82
N ILE A 60 10.89 5.08 -4.92
CA ILE A 60 11.15 4.21 -3.77
C ILE A 60 10.95 5.02 -2.50
N ILE A 61 10.13 4.53 -1.59
CA ILE A 61 9.93 5.13 -0.27
C ILE A 61 10.44 4.15 0.78
N SER A 62 11.34 4.60 1.63
CA SER A 62 11.97 3.77 2.66
C SER A 62 12.40 4.59 3.89
N ASP A 63 12.89 3.93 4.92
CA ASP A 63 13.51 4.52 6.11
C ASP A 63 14.99 4.93 5.91
N ILE A 64 15.52 4.80 4.70
CA ILE A 64 16.86 5.27 4.34
C ILE A 64 16.84 6.81 4.32
N LYS A 65 17.71 7.43 5.10
CA LYS A 65 17.85 8.90 5.17
C LYS A 65 18.49 9.46 3.89
N TYR A 66 17.77 9.38 2.79
CA TYR A 66 18.16 9.93 1.51
C TYR A 66 16.91 10.34 0.72
N GLU A 67 16.96 11.54 0.15
CA GLU A 67 15.95 12.06 -0.79
C GLU A 67 16.63 12.57 -2.05
N GLY A 68 16.12 12.19 -3.20
CA GLY A 68 16.65 12.62 -4.48
C GLY A 68 16.62 11.55 -5.55
N TYR A 69 17.10 11.93 -6.74
CA TYR A 69 17.17 11.03 -7.88
C TYR A 69 18.48 10.24 -7.92
N ARG A 70 18.38 8.94 -8.20
CA ARG A 70 19.50 8.08 -8.59
C ARG A 70 19.09 7.30 -9.85
N LYS A 71 19.81 7.45 -10.94
CA LYS A 71 19.53 6.77 -12.23
C LYS A 71 18.05 6.86 -12.64
N ASN A 72 17.47 8.06 -12.59
CA ASN A 72 16.06 8.35 -12.91
C ASN A 72 15.02 7.68 -11.99
N ILE A 73 15.42 7.17 -10.84
CA ILE A 73 14.53 6.67 -9.79
C ILE A 73 14.54 7.70 -8.66
N LEU A 74 13.36 8.13 -8.25
CA LEU A 74 13.19 9.02 -7.10
C LEU A 74 13.21 8.21 -5.81
N PHE A 75 14.07 8.58 -4.87
CA PHE A 75 14.08 8.04 -3.53
C PHE A 75 13.53 9.08 -2.56
N LEU A 76 12.63 8.67 -1.68
CA LEU A 76 12.04 9.51 -0.64
C LEU A 76 12.21 8.84 0.72
N HIS A 77 12.53 9.64 1.72
CA HIS A 77 12.63 9.18 3.09
C HIS A 77 11.27 9.16 3.79
N SER A 78 11.03 8.15 4.60
CA SER A 78 9.90 8.12 5.53
C SER A 78 10.30 7.38 6.79
N SER A 79 10.19 8.03 7.95
CA SER A 79 10.42 7.40 9.26
C SER A 79 9.36 6.34 9.58
N ASN A 80 8.18 6.43 8.98
CA ASN A 80 7.11 5.43 9.11
C ASN A 80 6.49 5.09 7.75
N THR A 81 7.21 4.29 6.98
CA THR A 81 6.82 3.88 5.63
C THR A 81 5.46 3.16 5.60
N ARG A 82 5.12 2.41 6.66
CA ARG A 82 3.84 1.70 6.77
C ARG A 82 2.66 2.66 6.92
N LYS A 83 2.80 3.66 7.81
CA LYS A 83 1.78 4.71 8.00
C LYS A 83 1.59 5.50 6.70
N LEU A 84 2.68 5.90 6.06
CA LEU A 84 2.64 6.66 4.82
C LEU A 84 1.98 5.88 3.68
N LEU A 85 2.24 4.55 3.55
CA LEU A 85 1.53 3.70 2.61
C LEU A 85 0.02 3.70 2.88
N SER A 86 -0.40 3.54 4.14
CA SER A 86 -1.82 3.50 4.51
C SER A 86 -2.54 4.82 4.19
N GLU A 87 -1.92 5.95 4.50
CA GLU A 87 -2.45 7.28 4.19
C GLU A 87 -2.55 7.51 2.68
N THR A 88 -1.50 7.15 1.93
CA THR A 88 -1.49 7.27 0.47
C THR A 88 -2.55 6.39 -0.17
N ALA A 89 -2.66 5.13 0.25
CA ALA A 89 -3.70 4.21 -0.23
C ALA A 89 -5.11 4.74 0.06
N SER A 90 -5.34 5.30 1.26
CA SER A 90 -6.63 5.88 1.63
C SER A 90 -7.03 7.07 0.75
N ARG A 91 -6.06 7.85 0.24
CA ARG A 91 -6.31 8.97 -0.68
C ARG A 91 -6.53 8.50 -2.12
N ILE A 92 -5.78 7.49 -2.57
CA ILE A 92 -5.92 6.92 -3.92
C ILE A 92 -7.25 6.15 -4.05
N TYR A 93 -7.56 5.33 -3.05
CA TYR A 93 -8.76 4.48 -3.02
C TYR A 93 -9.84 5.12 -2.12
N ASN A 94 -10.39 6.24 -2.57
CA ASN A 94 -11.34 7.03 -1.80
C ASN A 94 -12.75 6.40 -1.68
N LYS A 95 -13.09 5.42 -2.53
CA LYS A 95 -14.33 4.66 -2.44
C LYS A 95 -14.25 3.66 -1.30
N LYS A 96 -14.83 4.00 -0.16
CA LYS A 96 -14.85 3.14 1.03
C LYS A 96 -16.22 2.51 1.21
N PRO A 97 -16.31 1.28 1.75
CA PRO A 97 -17.59 0.71 2.15
C PRO A 97 -18.21 1.58 3.26
N LYS A 98 -19.54 1.71 3.25
CA LYS A 98 -20.28 2.45 4.29
C LYS A 98 -20.04 1.84 5.67
N ASN A 99 -20.00 0.51 5.74
CA ASN A 99 -19.74 -0.25 6.95
C ASN A 99 -18.57 -1.21 6.68
N LEU A 100 -17.58 -1.21 7.58
CA LEU A 100 -16.45 -2.14 7.59
C LEU A 100 -16.48 -2.92 8.89
N ILE A 101 -16.55 -4.24 8.79
CA ILE A 101 -16.54 -5.13 9.95
C ILE A 101 -15.27 -5.96 9.88
N ALA A 102 -14.48 -5.91 10.95
CA ALA A 102 -13.28 -6.72 11.12
C ALA A 102 -13.55 -7.82 12.14
N ILE A 103 -13.19 -9.06 11.80
CA ILE A 103 -13.34 -10.23 12.66
C ILE A 103 -11.95 -10.78 12.96
N THR A 104 -11.61 -10.81 14.25
CA THR A 104 -10.35 -11.36 14.74
C THR A 104 -10.61 -12.44 15.79
N GLY A 105 -9.60 -13.25 16.09
CA GLY A 105 -9.69 -14.33 17.08
C GLY A 105 -8.76 -15.50 16.71
N THR A 106 -8.60 -16.45 17.60
CA THR A 106 -7.81 -17.67 17.36
C THR A 106 -8.55 -18.65 16.49
N ASN A 107 -9.84 -18.90 16.76
CA ASN A 107 -10.69 -19.86 16.04
C ASN A 107 -11.99 -19.20 15.55
N GLY A 108 -12.67 -19.82 14.56
CA GLY A 108 -14.00 -19.43 14.12
C GLY A 108 -14.10 -18.15 13.26
N LYS A 109 -13.00 -17.41 13.04
CA LYS A 109 -13.01 -16.16 12.26
C LYS A 109 -13.67 -16.32 10.89
N SER A 110 -13.24 -17.33 10.14
CA SER A 110 -13.74 -17.62 8.79
C SER A 110 -15.21 -17.99 8.80
N SER A 111 -15.63 -18.81 9.77
CA SER A 111 -17.04 -19.24 9.91
C SER A 111 -17.94 -18.05 10.21
N ILE A 112 -17.56 -17.19 11.17
CA ILE A 112 -18.34 -16.00 11.53
C ILE A 112 -18.43 -15.06 10.34
N ALA A 113 -17.32 -14.79 9.64
CA ALA A 113 -17.32 -13.92 8.48
C ALA A 113 -18.21 -14.47 7.35
N SER A 114 -18.17 -15.81 7.12
CA SER A 114 -19.00 -16.47 6.13
C SER A 114 -20.48 -16.40 6.47
N PHE A 115 -20.87 -16.70 7.70
CA PHE A 115 -22.27 -16.60 8.14
C PHE A 115 -22.79 -15.18 8.05
N PHE A 116 -22.03 -14.21 8.50
CA PHE A 116 -22.41 -12.80 8.41
C PHE A 116 -22.61 -12.37 6.95
N PHE A 117 -21.71 -12.76 6.06
CA PHE A 117 -21.84 -12.48 4.64
C PHE A 117 -23.10 -13.11 4.02
N GLN A 118 -23.41 -14.38 4.40
CA GLN A 118 -24.61 -15.05 3.93
C GLN A 118 -25.89 -14.34 4.41
N ILE A 119 -25.94 -13.91 5.68
CA ILE A 119 -27.06 -13.15 6.24
C ILE A 119 -27.25 -11.84 5.46
N LEU A 120 -26.16 -11.12 5.17
CA LEU A 120 -26.25 -9.89 4.38
C LEU A 120 -26.78 -10.15 2.96
N LYS A 121 -26.34 -11.24 2.32
CA LYS A 121 -26.84 -11.67 1.01
C LYS A 121 -28.32 -12.00 1.02
N LEU A 122 -28.78 -12.77 2.00
CA LEU A 122 -30.22 -13.10 2.17
C LEU A 122 -31.05 -11.84 2.33
N ASN A 123 -30.53 -10.84 3.03
CA ASN A 123 -31.17 -9.53 3.17
C ASN A 123 -30.96 -8.58 1.98
N LYS A 124 -30.49 -9.09 0.83
CA LYS A 124 -30.24 -8.33 -0.41
C LYS A 124 -29.30 -7.12 -0.21
N LYS A 125 -28.42 -7.16 0.79
CA LYS A 125 -27.41 -6.13 1.02
C LYS A 125 -26.18 -6.39 0.17
N LYS A 126 -25.67 -5.36 -0.53
CA LYS A 126 -24.40 -5.43 -1.23
C LYS A 126 -23.27 -5.60 -0.20
N SER A 127 -22.54 -6.70 -0.30
CA SER A 127 -21.47 -7.04 0.62
C SER A 127 -20.36 -7.80 -0.10
N SER A 128 -19.14 -7.72 0.43
CA SER A 128 -17.99 -8.51 0.02
C SER A 128 -17.20 -8.94 1.25
N VAL A 129 -16.52 -10.07 1.14
CA VAL A 129 -15.65 -10.59 2.18
C VAL A 129 -14.24 -10.66 1.64
N TYR A 130 -13.27 -10.17 2.43
CA TYR A 130 -11.86 -10.28 2.14
C TYR A 130 -11.20 -11.14 3.22
N TRP A 131 -10.56 -12.21 2.80
CA TRP A 131 -9.82 -13.10 3.67
C TRP A 131 -8.37 -12.64 3.74
N TYR A 132 -7.90 -12.38 4.93
CA TYR A 132 -6.49 -12.11 5.16
C TYR A 132 -5.88 -13.31 5.89
N THR A 133 -5.06 -14.08 5.18
CA THR A 133 -4.28 -15.17 5.76
C THR A 133 -2.89 -14.65 6.10
N TRP A 134 -2.53 -14.73 7.37
CA TRP A 134 -1.15 -14.53 7.80
C TRP A 134 -0.39 -15.83 7.47
N ASN A 135 0.43 -15.82 6.43
CA ASN A 135 1.44 -16.84 6.19
C ASN A 135 2.73 -16.45 6.87
#